data_23ce6186fb030bb0162d0ac1c16fab11
#
_entry.id   23ce6186fb030bb0162d0ac1c16fab11
#
_cell.length_a   1.000
_cell.length_b   1.000
_cell.length_c   1.000
_cell.angle_alpha   90.00
_cell.angle_beta   90.00
_cell.angle_gamma   90.00
#
_symmetry.space_group_name_H-M   'P 1'
#
loop_
_entity.id
_entity.type
_entity.pdbx_description
1 polymer ?
#
loop_
_entity_poly.entity_id
_entity_poly.type
_entity_poly.pdbx_seq_one_letter_code
_entity_poly.pdbx_strand_id
1 'polypeptide(L)'
;MRRVMARAAVGDDDYGEDPTVNELQRQAAGTLGMESALFVPTATMANLIAVMCHCQRRGAQLFLGQDTHLHLYEHGGAAQVAGVHSQALPDLPNGTFDLEQLELAIREAHGSRYYPRPELICLENTHSSAGGRALPLTYLSQVRGLADRYGLRVHMDGARLMNAAVAQGVEPAQIAQHCDSVSLCFSKGLGAPSGAVLAGCREFVSEAWRVRKLLGGGMRQVGVLAAAARLGLQHAEVTLRRDHDNARRFAEGIHVLDSPLCSISLAAVETNIVMVNVQGPWPSPAELCDRLRAISEEEVAETGQAVSVLLLPWSAQTVRAVWHRNVSARDTELARRKLEFVAKKCQEELALGLHPMPPGTGGP
;
A
#
# COMPACT_ATOMS: atom_id res chain seq x y z
N MET A 1 -2.07 18.87 -12.14
CA MET A 1 -1.18 17.78 -12.55
C MET A 1 -0.92 17.78 -14.07
N ARG A 2 -1.89 17.51 -14.97
CA ARG A 2 -1.68 17.50 -16.45
C ARG A 2 -0.96 18.75 -16.99
N ARG A 3 -1.32 19.96 -16.51
CA ARG A 3 -0.65 21.21 -16.92
C ARG A 3 0.83 21.25 -16.52
N VAL A 4 1.20 20.72 -15.36
CA VAL A 4 2.58 20.67 -14.89
C VAL A 4 3.37 19.68 -15.73
N MET A 5 2.80 18.51 -16.05
CA MET A 5 3.41 17.53 -16.95
C MET A 5 3.69 18.11 -18.34
N ALA A 6 2.70 18.82 -18.92
CA ALA A 6 2.84 19.43 -20.24
C ALA A 6 3.87 20.57 -20.32
N ARG A 7 4.28 21.12 -19.17
CA ARG A 7 5.28 22.22 -19.07
C ARG A 7 6.59 21.81 -18.40
N ALA A 8 6.78 20.51 -18.16
CA ALA A 8 7.97 20.01 -17.49
C ALA A 8 9.23 20.32 -18.34
N ALA A 9 10.24 20.88 -17.71
CA ALA A 9 11.57 20.90 -18.30
C ALA A 9 12.12 19.47 -18.29
N VAL A 10 12.63 19.00 -19.40
CA VAL A 10 13.11 17.63 -19.58
C VAL A 10 14.53 17.60 -20.11
N GLY A 11 15.23 16.51 -19.85
CA GLY A 11 16.52 16.14 -20.36
C GLY A 11 16.66 14.63 -20.41
N ASP A 12 17.82 14.11 -20.70
CA ASP A 12 18.05 12.67 -20.74
C ASP A 12 18.39 12.12 -19.34
N ASP A 13 17.46 11.39 -18.72
CA ASP A 13 17.65 10.82 -17.37
C ASP A 13 18.75 9.75 -17.33
N ASP A 14 18.99 9.04 -18.45
CA ASP A 14 20.09 8.05 -18.51
C ASP A 14 21.48 8.71 -18.37
N TYR A 15 21.60 10.00 -18.67
CA TYR A 15 22.81 10.78 -18.48
C TYR A 15 22.75 11.73 -17.29
N GLY A 16 21.65 11.67 -16.49
CA GLY A 16 21.45 12.57 -15.35
C GLY A 16 21.15 14.02 -15.75
N GLU A 17 20.67 14.25 -16.97
CA GLU A 17 20.46 15.60 -17.53
C GLU A 17 19.01 16.09 -17.37
N ASP A 18 18.06 15.24 -16.94
CA ASP A 18 16.67 15.68 -16.72
C ASP A 18 16.56 16.49 -15.42
N PRO A 19 16.35 17.83 -15.51
CA PRO A 19 16.35 18.68 -14.32
C PRO A 19 15.16 18.42 -13.40
N THR A 20 14.04 17.96 -13.95
CA THR A 20 12.84 17.67 -13.19
C THR A 20 12.97 16.37 -12.39
N VAL A 21 13.59 15.35 -12.97
CA VAL A 21 13.92 14.10 -12.28
C VAL A 21 14.95 14.35 -11.19
N ASN A 22 16.03 15.05 -11.49
CA ASN A 22 17.08 15.37 -10.53
C ASN A 22 16.51 16.10 -9.31
N GLU A 23 15.64 17.07 -9.53
CA GLU A 23 14.99 17.80 -8.44
C GLU A 23 14.02 16.92 -7.64
N LEU A 24 13.24 16.05 -8.29
CA LEU A 24 12.37 15.07 -7.61
C LEU A 24 13.19 14.14 -6.70
N GLN A 25 14.27 13.57 -7.23
CA GLN A 25 15.15 12.66 -6.49
C GLN A 25 15.76 13.36 -5.26
N ARG A 26 16.24 14.60 -5.43
CA ARG A 26 16.76 15.41 -4.32
C ARG A 26 15.69 15.69 -3.25
N GLN A 27 14.48 16.08 -3.66
CA GLN A 27 13.37 16.35 -2.75
C GLN A 27 12.93 15.08 -2.01
N ALA A 28 12.80 13.97 -2.71
CA ALA A 28 12.40 12.69 -2.11
C ALA A 28 13.45 12.18 -1.11
N ALA A 29 14.74 12.24 -1.46
CA ALA A 29 15.83 11.90 -0.55
C ALA A 29 15.77 12.77 0.72
N GLY A 30 15.63 14.08 0.58
CA GLY A 30 15.52 15.01 1.71
C GLY A 30 14.27 14.74 2.58
N THR A 31 13.12 14.47 1.97
CA THR A 31 11.88 14.14 2.69
C THR A 31 12.03 12.85 3.51
N LEU A 32 12.74 11.86 2.99
CA LEU A 32 12.97 10.58 3.65
C LEU A 32 14.20 10.59 4.58
N GLY A 33 14.98 11.68 4.61
CA GLY A 33 16.22 11.73 5.38
C GLY A 33 17.31 10.76 4.87
N MET A 34 17.24 10.39 3.58
CA MET A 34 18.17 9.50 2.92
C MET A 34 19.23 10.29 2.10
N GLU A 35 20.38 9.68 1.83
CA GLU A 35 21.45 10.37 1.10
C GLU A 35 21.13 10.59 -0.38
N SER A 36 20.39 9.66 -0.98
CA SER A 36 20.08 9.65 -2.41
C SER A 36 18.79 8.94 -2.71
N ALA A 37 18.20 9.21 -3.88
CA ALA A 37 17.04 8.51 -4.39
C ALA A 37 17.12 8.34 -5.91
N LEU A 38 16.48 7.30 -6.42
CA LEU A 38 16.40 6.96 -7.83
C LEU A 38 14.93 6.90 -8.26
N PHE A 39 14.57 7.64 -9.31
CA PHE A 39 13.23 7.54 -9.91
C PHE A 39 13.12 6.26 -10.76
N VAL A 40 12.04 5.54 -10.56
CA VAL A 40 11.74 4.27 -11.25
C VAL A 40 10.29 4.25 -11.74
N PRO A 41 9.95 3.45 -12.77
CA PRO A 41 8.60 3.38 -13.35
C PRO A 41 7.50 3.03 -12.35
N THR A 42 7.76 2.09 -11.42
CA THR A 42 6.77 1.56 -10.47
C THR A 42 7.40 1.21 -9.13
N ALA A 43 6.59 1.18 -8.07
CA ALA A 43 7.04 0.71 -6.75
C ALA A 43 7.38 -0.79 -6.76
N THR A 44 6.70 -1.61 -7.57
CA THR A 44 7.04 -3.03 -7.77
C THR A 44 8.47 -3.19 -8.28
N MET A 45 8.87 -2.37 -9.26
CA MET A 45 10.27 -2.37 -9.73
C MET A 45 11.22 -1.87 -8.63
N ALA A 46 10.84 -0.86 -7.86
CA ALA A 46 11.66 -0.36 -6.74
C ALA A 46 11.93 -1.46 -5.70
N ASN A 47 10.90 -2.21 -5.31
CA ASN A 47 11.02 -3.32 -4.36
C ASN A 47 11.92 -4.43 -4.92
N LEU A 48 11.71 -4.82 -6.16
CA LEU A 48 12.56 -5.83 -6.81
C LEU A 48 14.03 -5.39 -6.88
N ILE A 49 14.29 -4.14 -7.27
CA ILE A 49 15.63 -3.56 -7.27
C ILE A 49 16.24 -3.60 -5.86
N ALA A 50 15.48 -3.24 -4.83
CA ALA A 50 15.95 -3.27 -3.45
C ALA A 50 16.35 -4.68 -3.02
N VAL A 51 15.51 -5.68 -3.31
CA VAL A 51 15.85 -7.09 -3.03
C VAL A 51 17.12 -7.51 -3.76
N MET A 52 17.26 -7.18 -5.05
CA MET A 52 18.44 -7.53 -5.85
C MET A 52 19.73 -6.84 -5.33
N CYS A 53 19.63 -5.60 -4.86
CA CYS A 53 20.76 -4.86 -4.33
C CYS A 53 21.20 -5.30 -2.93
N HIS A 54 20.24 -5.69 -2.08
CA HIS A 54 20.55 -6.15 -0.72
C HIS A 54 20.93 -7.62 -0.66
N CYS A 55 20.40 -8.45 -1.55
CA CYS A 55 20.58 -9.91 -1.59
C CYS A 55 21.44 -10.32 -2.80
N GLN A 56 22.71 -9.95 -2.82
CA GLN A 56 23.59 -10.18 -3.98
C GLN A 56 24.20 -11.59 -4.04
N ARG A 57 24.08 -12.37 -2.96
CA ARG A 57 24.68 -13.72 -2.88
C ARG A 57 23.67 -14.78 -3.25
N ARG A 58 24.14 -15.83 -3.93
CA ARG A 58 23.33 -17.03 -4.08
C ARG A 58 23.04 -17.65 -2.71
N GLY A 59 21.81 -18.09 -2.51
CA GLY A 59 21.36 -18.62 -1.22
C GLY A 59 21.01 -17.54 -0.20
N ALA A 60 20.84 -16.28 -0.62
CA ALA A 60 20.31 -15.21 0.20
C ALA A 60 18.85 -15.45 0.58
N GLN A 61 18.47 -15.00 1.76
CA GLN A 61 17.11 -15.08 2.28
C GLN A 61 16.62 -13.71 2.73
N LEU A 62 15.34 -13.46 2.43
CA LEU A 62 14.62 -12.32 2.98
C LEU A 62 13.47 -12.79 3.88
N PHE A 63 13.15 -11.99 4.90
CA PHE A 63 12.01 -12.15 5.79
C PHE A 63 10.99 -11.05 5.52
N LEU A 64 9.69 -11.38 5.52
CA LEU A 64 8.62 -10.43 5.28
C LEU A 64 7.30 -10.95 5.88
N GLY A 65 6.30 -10.09 5.99
CA GLY A 65 4.93 -10.50 6.32
C GLY A 65 4.29 -11.30 5.18
N GLN A 66 3.49 -12.29 5.52
CA GLN A 66 2.82 -13.18 4.55
C GLN A 66 1.79 -12.45 3.67
N ASP A 67 1.19 -11.35 4.18
CA ASP A 67 0.13 -10.60 3.51
C ASP A 67 0.65 -9.30 2.86
N THR A 68 1.99 -9.12 2.80
CA THR A 68 2.63 -7.96 2.17
C THR A 68 2.53 -7.99 0.66
N HIS A 69 2.56 -6.80 0.05
CA HIS A 69 2.49 -6.65 -1.41
C HIS A 69 3.65 -7.36 -2.12
N LEU A 70 4.85 -7.25 -1.58
CA LEU A 70 6.06 -7.88 -2.12
C LEU A 70 5.93 -9.42 -2.17
N HIS A 71 5.24 -10.01 -1.18
CA HIS A 71 5.03 -11.46 -1.14
C HIS A 71 3.92 -11.93 -2.10
N LEU A 72 2.77 -11.25 -2.08
CA LEU A 72 1.55 -11.72 -2.75
C LEU A 72 1.34 -11.17 -4.16
N TYR A 73 1.69 -9.88 -4.40
CA TYR A 73 1.21 -9.15 -5.58
C TYR A 73 2.30 -8.78 -6.59
N GLU A 74 3.55 -9.21 -6.38
CA GLU A 74 4.68 -8.94 -7.28
C GLU A 74 5.10 -10.17 -8.10
N HIS A 75 4.17 -11.09 -8.29
CA HIS A 75 4.30 -12.26 -9.14
C HIS A 75 5.54 -13.14 -8.81
N GLY A 76 5.92 -13.19 -7.52
CA GLY A 76 7.10 -13.94 -7.09
C GLY A 76 8.43 -13.40 -7.61
N GLY A 77 8.50 -12.09 -7.90
CA GLY A 77 9.69 -11.44 -8.48
C GLY A 77 10.98 -11.67 -7.69
N ALA A 78 10.89 -11.70 -6.35
CA ALA A 78 12.03 -12.01 -5.49
C ALA A 78 12.65 -13.39 -5.81
N ALA A 79 11.83 -14.41 -6.06
CA ALA A 79 12.29 -15.74 -6.42
C ALA A 79 12.68 -15.84 -7.90
N GLN A 80 11.83 -15.33 -8.81
CA GLN A 80 11.99 -15.53 -10.25
C GLN A 80 13.15 -14.71 -10.84
N VAL A 81 13.32 -13.48 -10.37
CA VAL A 81 14.28 -12.53 -10.95
C VAL A 81 15.49 -12.34 -10.04
N ALA A 82 15.27 -12.09 -8.74
CA ALA A 82 16.37 -11.92 -7.80
C ALA A 82 17.00 -13.25 -7.34
N GLY A 83 16.30 -14.38 -7.49
CA GLY A 83 16.79 -15.70 -7.06
C GLY A 83 16.93 -15.81 -5.54
N VAL A 84 16.09 -15.07 -4.77
CA VAL A 84 16.16 -14.96 -3.33
C VAL A 84 15.06 -15.80 -2.68
N HIS A 85 15.41 -16.56 -1.65
CA HIS A 85 14.46 -17.30 -0.85
C HIS A 85 13.69 -16.34 0.06
N SER A 86 12.35 -16.42 0.02
CA SER A 86 11.47 -15.64 0.89
C SER A 86 10.93 -16.52 2.01
N GLN A 87 11.09 -16.08 3.27
CA GLN A 87 10.44 -16.69 4.43
C GLN A 87 9.37 -15.73 4.94
N ALA A 88 8.12 -16.10 4.71
CA ALA A 88 6.98 -15.33 5.17
C ALA A 88 6.68 -15.62 6.64
N LEU A 89 6.36 -14.57 7.40
CA LEU A 89 5.90 -14.62 8.79
C LEU A 89 4.42 -14.21 8.84
N PRO A 90 3.60 -14.82 9.70
CA PRO A 90 2.21 -14.41 9.87
C PRO A 90 2.10 -12.94 10.27
N ASP A 91 1.30 -12.17 9.54
CA ASP A 91 1.00 -10.80 9.90
C ASP A 91 -0.03 -10.74 11.03
N LEU A 92 0.18 -9.81 11.95
CA LEU A 92 -0.76 -9.48 13.01
C LEU A 92 -1.79 -8.44 12.50
N PRO A 93 -2.95 -8.31 13.15
CA PRO A 93 -4.01 -7.39 12.70
C PRO A 93 -3.60 -5.91 12.58
N ASN A 94 -2.51 -5.51 13.21
CA ASN A 94 -1.94 -4.17 13.14
C ASN A 94 -0.88 -3.99 12.03
N GLY A 95 -0.66 -5.02 11.20
CA GLY A 95 0.31 -5.00 10.11
C GLY A 95 1.76 -5.28 10.52
N THR A 96 2.01 -5.62 11.79
CA THR A 96 3.32 -6.10 12.25
C THR A 96 3.36 -7.63 12.15
N PHE A 97 4.53 -8.21 12.30
CA PHE A 97 4.69 -9.64 12.59
C PHE A 97 5.42 -9.81 13.93
N ASP A 98 5.34 -11.01 14.47
CA ASP A 98 5.93 -11.33 15.78
C ASP A 98 7.47 -11.31 15.71
N LEU A 99 8.10 -10.48 16.56
CA LEU A 99 9.55 -10.30 16.58
C LEU A 99 10.30 -11.48 17.21
N GLU A 100 9.66 -12.24 18.10
CA GLU A 100 10.26 -13.45 18.67
C GLU A 100 10.32 -14.54 17.59
N GLN A 101 9.26 -14.68 16.78
CA GLN A 101 9.26 -15.58 15.63
C GLN A 101 10.29 -15.16 14.57
N LEU A 102 10.41 -13.85 14.28
CA LEU A 102 11.46 -13.35 13.40
C LEU A 102 12.85 -13.69 13.94
N GLU A 103 13.13 -13.39 15.21
CA GLU A 103 14.44 -13.66 15.80
C GLU A 103 14.76 -15.15 15.82
N LEU A 104 13.78 -16.01 16.10
CA LEU A 104 13.95 -17.46 16.06
C LEU A 104 14.34 -17.92 14.64
N ALA A 105 13.61 -17.47 13.62
CA ALA A 105 13.87 -17.82 12.23
C ALA A 105 15.27 -17.35 11.77
N ILE A 106 15.67 -16.14 12.17
CA ILE A 106 17.03 -15.64 11.90
C ILE A 106 18.08 -16.52 12.58
N ARG A 107 17.90 -16.85 13.85
CA ARG A 107 18.88 -17.64 14.63
C ARG A 107 19.05 -19.05 14.11
N GLU A 108 17.97 -19.71 13.66
CA GLU A 108 18.03 -21.05 13.06
C GLU A 108 18.84 -21.04 11.76
N ALA A 109 18.71 -19.98 10.96
CA ALA A 109 19.40 -19.86 9.69
C ALA A 109 20.82 -19.28 9.82
N HIS A 110 21.06 -18.43 10.83
CA HIS A 110 22.33 -17.73 11.00
C HIS A 110 23.49 -18.69 11.31
N GLY A 111 24.48 -18.71 10.42
CA GLY A 111 25.63 -19.59 10.53
C GLY A 111 25.37 -21.06 10.16
N SER A 112 24.13 -21.40 9.77
CA SER A 112 23.77 -22.76 9.32
C SER A 112 24.47 -23.10 8.00
N ARG A 113 24.80 -24.39 7.81
CA ARG A 113 25.27 -24.93 6.54
C ARG A 113 24.13 -25.42 5.63
N TYR A 114 22.91 -25.47 6.15
CA TYR A 114 21.75 -26.07 5.49
C TYR A 114 20.70 -25.04 5.10
N TYR A 115 20.52 -23.98 5.91
CA TYR A 115 19.52 -22.94 5.65
C TYR A 115 20.07 -21.85 4.73
N PRO A 116 19.19 -21.18 3.96
CA PRO A 116 19.55 -19.95 3.25
C PRO A 116 20.08 -18.89 4.22
N ARG A 117 20.90 -17.97 3.71
CA ARG A 117 21.52 -16.92 4.54
C ARG A 117 20.59 -15.74 4.74
N PRO A 118 20.23 -15.40 5.99
CA PRO A 118 19.52 -14.17 6.29
C PRO A 118 20.30 -12.93 5.82
N GLU A 119 19.70 -12.11 4.96
CA GLU A 119 20.33 -10.88 4.47
C GLU A 119 19.41 -9.66 4.55
N LEU A 120 18.08 -9.86 4.48
CA LEU A 120 17.13 -8.76 4.35
C LEU A 120 15.85 -8.99 5.16
N ILE A 121 15.36 -7.93 5.81
CA ILE A 121 14.01 -7.85 6.36
C ILE A 121 13.24 -6.82 5.54
N CYS A 122 12.06 -7.20 5.00
CA CYS A 122 11.18 -6.31 4.26
C CYS A 122 9.94 -5.99 5.10
N LEU A 123 9.62 -4.70 5.22
CA LEU A 123 8.44 -4.17 5.90
C LEU A 123 7.54 -3.47 4.88
N GLU A 124 6.24 -3.40 5.14
CA GLU A 124 5.30 -2.61 4.35
C GLU A 124 4.63 -1.53 5.22
N ASN A 125 4.68 -0.25 4.79
CA ASN A 125 4.09 0.86 5.52
C ASN A 125 3.47 1.93 4.59
N THR A 126 2.14 2.22 4.70
CA THR A 126 1.19 1.51 5.58
C THR A 126 0.93 0.09 5.08
N HIS A 127 0.61 -0.83 5.99
CA HIS A 127 0.30 -2.21 5.62
C HIS A 127 -1.08 -2.32 4.96
N SER A 128 -1.09 -2.60 3.66
CA SER A 128 -2.29 -2.52 2.82
C SER A 128 -3.33 -3.57 3.17
N SER A 129 -2.90 -4.81 3.38
CA SER A 129 -3.78 -5.95 3.68
C SER A 129 -4.36 -5.86 5.10
N ALA A 130 -3.66 -5.23 6.03
CA ALA A 130 -4.15 -4.93 7.37
C ALA A 130 -5.09 -3.70 7.42
N GLY A 131 -5.53 -3.17 6.26
CA GLY A 131 -6.45 -2.02 6.22
C GLY A 131 -5.75 -0.66 6.30
N GLY A 132 -4.50 -0.56 5.87
CA GLY A 132 -3.75 0.71 5.85
C GLY A 132 -3.19 1.11 7.22
N ARG A 133 -2.89 0.12 8.07
CA ARG A 133 -2.29 0.34 9.39
C ARG A 133 -0.89 0.93 9.26
N ALA A 134 -0.59 1.92 10.07
CA ALA A 134 0.73 2.51 10.17
C ALA A 134 1.58 1.76 11.20
N LEU A 135 2.73 1.26 10.79
CA LEU A 135 3.63 0.53 11.69
C LEU A 135 4.13 1.45 12.82
N PRO A 136 4.03 1.02 14.10
CA PRO A 136 4.50 1.83 15.23
C PRO A 136 6.02 2.11 15.15
N LEU A 137 6.45 3.33 15.47
CA LEU A 137 7.88 3.69 15.48
C LEU A 137 8.70 2.81 16.43
N THR A 138 8.10 2.42 17.57
CA THR A 138 8.72 1.49 18.52
C THR A 138 9.00 0.14 17.89
N TYR A 139 8.05 -0.39 17.10
CA TYR A 139 8.22 -1.64 16.36
C TYR A 139 9.34 -1.50 15.32
N LEU A 140 9.36 -0.41 14.55
CA LEU A 140 10.43 -0.16 13.56
C LEU A 140 11.82 -0.11 14.22
N SER A 141 11.92 0.53 15.39
CA SER A 141 13.16 0.56 16.19
C SER A 141 13.59 -0.83 16.66
N GLN A 142 12.63 -1.68 17.07
CA GLN A 142 12.91 -3.06 17.49
C GLN A 142 13.38 -3.91 16.31
N VAL A 143 12.74 -3.81 15.13
CA VAL A 143 13.19 -4.48 13.90
C VAL A 143 14.61 -4.03 13.53
N ARG A 144 14.90 -2.73 13.61
CA ARG A 144 16.25 -2.20 13.34
C ARG A 144 17.28 -2.81 14.30
N GLY A 145 16.95 -2.87 15.60
CA GLY A 145 17.83 -3.47 16.61
C GLY A 145 18.10 -4.96 16.36
N LEU A 146 17.11 -5.72 15.89
CA LEU A 146 17.32 -7.11 15.49
C LEU A 146 18.21 -7.20 14.24
N ALA A 147 17.93 -6.39 13.23
CA ALA A 147 18.71 -6.37 12.00
C ALA A 147 20.19 -6.03 12.29
N ASP A 148 20.46 -5.04 13.14
CA ASP A 148 21.82 -4.65 13.52
C ASP A 148 22.55 -5.77 14.25
N ARG A 149 21.86 -6.48 15.17
CA ARG A 149 22.41 -7.60 15.93
C ARG A 149 22.90 -8.73 15.04
N TYR A 150 22.16 -9.02 13.98
CA TYR A 150 22.44 -10.14 13.09
C TYR A 150 23.08 -9.73 11.75
N GLY A 151 23.34 -8.45 11.56
CA GLY A 151 23.98 -7.91 10.34
C GLY A 151 23.08 -7.96 9.11
N LEU A 152 21.73 -7.85 9.30
CA LEU A 152 20.77 -7.82 8.20
C LEU A 152 20.49 -6.38 7.75
N ARG A 153 20.03 -6.25 6.50
CA ARG A 153 19.48 -5.00 5.98
C ARG A 153 17.96 -4.92 6.23
N VAL A 154 17.43 -3.70 6.24
CA VAL A 154 15.99 -3.44 6.32
C VAL A 154 15.56 -2.62 5.11
N HIS A 155 14.64 -3.17 4.33
CA HIS A 155 13.94 -2.45 3.26
C HIS A 155 12.50 -2.18 3.65
N MET A 156 12.00 -0.98 3.40
CA MET A 156 10.59 -0.65 3.58
C MET A 156 9.92 -0.42 2.23
N ASP A 157 8.93 -1.26 1.92
CA ASP A 157 7.90 -0.88 0.95
C ASP A 157 7.08 0.26 1.55
N GLY A 158 7.49 1.46 1.24
CA GLY A 158 6.86 2.70 1.66
C GLY A 158 5.82 3.21 0.68
N ALA A 159 5.12 2.31 -0.03
CA ALA A 159 4.13 2.70 -1.05
C ALA A 159 3.09 3.70 -0.53
N ARG A 160 2.81 3.67 0.77
CA ARG A 160 1.96 4.65 1.49
C ARG A 160 2.65 5.22 2.75
N LEU A 161 3.96 5.32 2.77
CA LEU A 161 4.72 5.88 3.90
C LEU A 161 4.26 7.29 4.26
N MET A 162 3.93 8.12 3.26
CA MET A 162 3.40 9.46 3.51
C MET A 162 2.06 9.44 4.26
N ASN A 163 1.22 8.41 4.04
CA ASN A 163 0.00 8.21 4.83
C ASN A 163 0.35 7.85 6.28
N ALA A 164 1.33 6.97 6.51
CA ALA A 164 1.78 6.64 7.86
C ALA A 164 2.30 7.87 8.61
N ALA A 165 3.13 8.68 7.95
CA ALA A 165 3.67 9.92 8.53
C ALA A 165 2.56 10.90 8.94
N VAL A 166 1.57 11.13 8.06
CA VAL A 166 0.42 12.00 8.34
C VAL A 166 -0.44 11.44 9.49
N ALA A 167 -0.68 10.12 9.52
CA ALA A 167 -1.50 9.48 10.56
C ALA A 167 -0.85 9.57 11.94
N GLN A 168 0.47 9.39 12.00
CA GLN A 168 1.25 9.42 13.24
C GLN A 168 1.68 10.84 13.64
N GLY A 169 1.50 11.85 12.77
CA GLY A 169 1.93 13.22 13.03
C GLY A 169 3.45 13.36 13.12
N VAL A 170 4.20 12.60 12.34
CA VAL A 170 5.67 12.59 12.33
C VAL A 170 6.22 12.92 10.95
N GLU A 171 7.47 13.38 10.90
CA GLU A 171 8.17 13.54 9.63
C GLU A 171 8.46 12.18 8.98
N PRO A 172 8.36 12.04 7.64
CA PRO A 172 8.66 10.80 6.95
C PRO A 172 10.05 10.22 7.26
N ALA A 173 11.03 11.08 7.50
CA ALA A 173 12.38 10.71 7.89
C ALA A 173 12.44 9.95 9.23
N GLN A 174 11.54 10.24 10.16
CA GLN A 174 11.47 9.52 11.45
C GLN A 174 11.01 8.07 11.30
N ILE A 175 10.26 7.76 10.23
CA ILE A 175 9.92 6.39 9.87
C ILE A 175 11.09 5.75 9.11
N ALA A 176 11.60 6.44 8.10
CA ALA A 176 12.62 5.94 7.18
C ALA A 176 13.98 5.66 7.84
N GLN A 177 14.34 6.39 8.93
CA GLN A 177 15.62 6.24 9.64
C GLN A 177 15.90 4.81 10.16
N HIS A 178 14.87 3.98 10.29
CA HIS A 178 14.98 2.60 10.73
C HIS A 178 15.30 1.62 9.58
N CYS A 179 15.46 2.13 8.34
CA CYS A 179 15.64 1.32 7.15
C CYS A 179 16.92 1.68 6.40
N ASP A 180 17.53 0.69 5.73
CA ASP A 180 18.66 0.90 4.81
C ASP A 180 18.17 1.42 3.46
N SER A 181 16.93 1.07 3.06
CA SER A 181 16.30 1.60 1.85
C SER A 181 14.78 1.67 1.98
N VAL A 182 14.19 2.58 1.23
CA VAL A 182 12.74 2.84 1.21
C VAL A 182 12.28 3.03 -0.23
N SER A 183 11.21 2.37 -0.64
CA SER A 183 10.47 2.70 -1.85
C SER A 183 9.28 3.62 -1.52
N LEU A 184 9.04 4.66 -2.32
CA LEU A 184 7.91 5.58 -2.17
C LEU A 184 7.14 5.66 -3.49
N CYS A 185 5.84 5.30 -3.49
CA CYS A 185 5.00 5.30 -4.67
C CYS A 185 4.27 6.64 -4.88
N PHE A 186 4.32 7.18 -6.10
CA PHE A 186 3.64 8.42 -6.44
C PHE A 186 2.25 8.21 -7.06
N SER A 187 1.92 7.00 -7.52
CA SER A 187 0.69 6.70 -8.26
C SER A 187 -0.51 6.32 -7.36
N LYS A 188 -0.42 6.51 -6.06
CA LYS A 188 -1.49 6.26 -5.09
C LYS A 188 -2.04 7.60 -4.54
N GLY A 189 -2.05 7.82 -3.25
CA GLY A 189 -2.56 9.06 -2.62
C GLY A 189 -1.88 10.34 -3.13
N LEU A 190 -0.62 10.27 -3.53
CA LEU A 190 0.10 11.40 -4.14
C LEU A 190 -0.41 11.76 -5.55
N GLY A 191 -1.08 10.83 -6.23
CA GLY A 191 -1.91 11.06 -7.41
C GLY A 191 -1.17 11.29 -8.72
N ALA A 192 0.11 10.96 -8.82
CA ALA A 192 0.81 10.92 -10.11
C ALA A 192 0.32 9.73 -10.96
N PRO A 193 0.40 9.80 -12.29
CA PRO A 193 -0.08 8.72 -13.16
C PRO A 193 0.81 7.47 -13.11
N SER A 194 2.08 7.63 -12.73
CA SER A 194 3.09 6.57 -12.65
C SER A 194 4.28 7.04 -11.82
N GLY A 195 5.15 6.12 -11.47
CA GLY A 195 6.44 6.38 -10.88
C GLY A 195 6.52 6.10 -9.38
N ALA A 196 7.73 5.80 -8.98
CA ALA A 196 8.16 5.66 -7.59
C ALA A 196 9.59 6.17 -7.46
N VAL A 197 10.05 6.35 -6.23
CA VAL A 197 11.48 6.49 -5.94
C VAL A 197 11.92 5.35 -5.04
N LEU A 198 13.19 4.94 -5.22
CA LEU A 198 13.90 4.07 -4.31
C LEU A 198 15.02 4.91 -3.68
N ALA A 199 15.02 5.04 -2.36
CA ALA A 199 15.94 5.86 -1.60
C ALA A 199 16.82 5.02 -0.66
N GLY A 200 18.04 5.49 -0.40
CA GLY A 200 19.01 4.85 0.48
C GLY A 200 20.34 5.60 0.50
N CYS A 201 21.43 4.94 0.90
CA CYS A 201 22.77 5.50 0.79
C CYS A 201 23.20 5.61 -0.68
N ARG A 202 24.24 6.40 -0.97
CA ARG A 202 24.69 6.67 -2.35
C ARG A 202 25.15 5.42 -3.07
N GLU A 203 25.88 4.55 -2.39
CA GLU A 203 26.38 3.29 -2.94
C GLU A 203 25.21 2.38 -3.35
N PHE A 204 24.21 2.24 -2.49
CA PHE A 204 23.00 1.49 -2.78
C PHE A 204 22.27 2.05 -4.01
N VAL A 205 22.08 3.37 -4.08
CA VAL A 205 21.37 4.02 -5.19
C VAL A 205 22.18 3.92 -6.51
N SER A 206 23.51 3.95 -6.44
CA SER A 206 24.38 3.71 -7.60
C SER A 206 24.22 2.29 -8.15
N GLU A 207 24.12 1.28 -7.29
CA GLU A 207 23.85 -0.09 -7.73
C GLU A 207 22.41 -0.24 -8.23
N ALA A 208 21.44 0.37 -7.53
CA ALA A 208 20.04 0.38 -7.93
C ALA A 208 19.85 0.95 -9.36
N TRP A 209 20.63 1.95 -9.75
CA TRP A 209 20.62 2.50 -11.10
C TRP A 209 20.99 1.44 -12.16
N ARG A 210 22.00 0.60 -11.88
CA ARG A 210 22.44 -0.49 -12.76
C ARG A 210 21.36 -1.55 -12.89
N VAL A 211 20.75 -1.93 -11.76
CA VAL A 211 19.67 -2.90 -11.74
C VAL A 211 18.42 -2.34 -12.43
N ARG A 212 18.09 -1.04 -12.26
CA ARG A 212 17.02 -0.38 -13.03
C ARG A 212 17.25 -0.55 -14.54
N LYS A 213 18.49 -0.36 -14.99
CA LYS A 213 18.84 -0.51 -16.41
C LYS A 213 18.67 -1.95 -16.89
N LEU A 214 19.12 -2.92 -16.10
CA LEU A 214 18.97 -4.35 -16.37
C LEU A 214 17.49 -4.75 -16.55
N LEU A 215 16.62 -4.21 -15.69
CA LEU A 215 15.18 -4.49 -15.71
C LEU A 215 14.39 -3.71 -16.78
N GLY A 216 15.07 -2.90 -17.61
CA GLY A 216 14.42 -2.09 -18.64
C GLY A 216 13.69 -0.85 -18.10
N GLY A 217 13.96 -0.45 -16.85
CA GLY A 217 13.34 0.69 -16.19
C GLY A 217 14.00 2.05 -16.46
N GLY A 218 15.05 2.09 -17.30
CA GLY A 218 15.64 3.33 -17.76
C GLY A 218 14.70 4.07 -18.72
N MET A 219 14.49 5.36 -18.48
CA MET A 219 13.63 6.23 -19.29
C MET A 219 14.43 7.48 -19.66
N ARG A 220 14.11 8.12 -20.79
CA ARG A 220 14.82 9.30 -21.29
C ARG A 220 14.21 10.59 -20.71
N GLN A 221 13.32 11.25 -21.44
CA GLN A 221 12.71 12.54 -21.05
C GLN A 221 11.57 12.34 -20.03
N VAL A 222 11.86 11.62 -18.97
CA VAL A 222 10.85 11.19 -17.97
C VAL A 222 10.46 12.30 -16.98
N GLY A 223 11.09 13.45 -17.06
CA GLY A 223 10.68 14.65 -16.33
C GLY A 223 9.22 15.00 -16.46
N VAL A 224 8.57 14.59 -17.55
CA VAL A 224 7.09 14.70 -17.74
C VAL A 224 6.36 13.97 -16.60
N LEU A 225 6.75 12.76 -16.24
CA LEU A 225 6.16 11.99 -15.14
C LEU A 225 6.65 12.50 -13.77
N ALA A 226 7.92 12.81 -13.67
CA ALA A 226 8.52 13.33 -12.45
C ALA A 226 7.89 14.66 -11.99
N ALA A 227 7.46 15.52 -12.92
CA ALA A 227 6.75 16.75 -12.61
C ALA A 227 5.42 16.51 -11.88
N ALA A 228 4.68 15.47 -12.26
CA ALA A 228 3.47 15.05 -11.55
C ALA A 228 3.78 14.53 -10.14
N ALA A 229 4.82 13.71 -10.01
CA ALA A 229 5.29 13.16 -8.74
C ALA A 229 5.72 14.28 -7.76
N ARG A 230 6.50 15.27 -8.25
CA ARG A 230 6.87 16.46 -7.45
C ARG A 230 5.66 17.22 -6.92
N LEU A 231 4.70 17.50 -7.79
CA LEU A 231 3.47 18.18 -7.38
C LEU A 231 2.70 17.36 -6.32
N GLY A 232 2.65 16.03 -6.48
CA GLY A 232 2.04 15.13 -5.51
C GLY A 232 2.74 15.20 -4.16
N LEU A 233 4.07 15.15 -4.14
CA LEU A 233 4.88 15.21 -2.92
C LEU A 233 4.73 16.55 -2.20
N GLN A 234 4.74 17.67 -2.93
CA GLN A 234 4.57 19.02 -2.37
C GLN A 234 3.23 19.23 -1.66
N HIS A 235 2.19 18.54 -2.09
CA HIS A 235 0.84 18.66 -1.51
C HIS A 235 0.42 17.42 -0.69
N ALA A 236 1.37 16.55 -0.36
CA ALA A 236 1.10 15.27 0.27
C ALA A 236 0.30 15.41 1.57
N GLU A 237 0.78 16.21 2.53
CA GLU A 237 0.18 16.32 3.85
C GLU A 237 -1.30 16.75 3.77
N VAL A 238 -1.59 17.87 3.09
CA VAL A 238 -2.96 18.41 2.98
C VAL A 238 -3.89 17.43 2.26
N THR A 239 -3.39 16.80 1.19
CA THR A 239 -4.19 15.85 0.40
C THR A 239 -4.49 14.58 1.20
N LEU A 240 -3.48 13.99 1.84
CA LEU A 240 -3.64 12.75 2.57
C LEU A 240 -4.44 12.92 3.86
N ARG A 241 -4.27 14.02 4.58
CA ARG A 241 -5.10 14.35 5.74
C ARG A 241 -6.59 14.37 5.36
N ARG A 242 -6.93 15.06 4.26
CA ARG A 242 -8.32 15.08 3.75
C ARG A 242 -8.81 13.67 3.36
N ASP A 243 -7.96 12.85 2.73
CA ASP A 243 -8.32 11.50 2.37
C ASP A 243 -8.56 10.63 3.62
N HIS A 244 -7.77 10.79 4.69
CA HIS A 244 -7.98 10.16 5.99
C HIS A 244 -9.29 10.61 6.65
N ASP A 245 -9.57 11.91 6.66
CA ASP A 245 -10.80 12.47 7.22
C ASP A 245 -12.04 11.91 6.48
N ASN A 246 -11.98 11.79 5.17
CA ASN A 246 -13.06 11.22 4.36
C ASN A 246 -13.25 9.73 4.65
N ALA A 247 -12.17 8.96 4.75
CA ALA A 247 -12.23 7.55 5.12
C ALA A 247 -12.84 7.36 6.51
N ARG A 248 -12.43 8.18 7.46
CA ARG A 248 -12.95 8.17 8.83
C ARG A 248 -14.44 8.50 8.89
N ARG A 249 -14.90 9.54 8.17
CA ARG A 249 -16.33 9.91 8.09
C ARG A 249 -17.18 8.79 7.52
N PHE A 250 -16.70 8.12 6.47
CA PHE A 250 -17.40 6.98 5.90
C PHE A 250 -17.52 5.83 6.92
N ALA A 251 -16.43 5.53 7.60
CA ALA A 251 -16.39 4.49 8.62
C ALA A 251 -17.34 4.79 9.80
N GLU A 252 -17.35 6.02 10.29
CA GLU A 252 -18.27 6.49 11.33
C GLU A 252 -19.73 6.37 10.88
N GLY A 253 -20.02 6.70 9.62
CA GLY A 253 -21.35 6.53 9.05
C GLY A 253 -21.82 5.07 9.01
N ILE A 254 -20.96 4.12 8.67
CA ILE A 254 -21.28 2.69 8.72
C ILE A 254 -21.48 2.23 10.17
N HIS A 255 -20.64 2.69 11.08
CA HIS A 255 -20.77 2.34 12.50
C HIS A 255 -22.09 2.81 13.10
N VAL A 256 -22.53 4.03 12.76
CA VAL A 256 -23.83 4.59 13.22
C VAL A 256 -25.02 3.90 12.58
N LEU A 257 -24.87 3.38 11.35
CA LEU A 257 -25.92 2.63 10.66
C LEU A 257 -26.33 1.37 11.43
N ASP A 258 -25.41 0.80 12.22
CA ASP A 258 -25.61 -0.40 13.06
C ASP A 258 -26.34 -1.54 12.32
N SER A 259 -25.95 -1.75 11.05
CA SER A 259 -26.57 -2.76 10.19
C SER A 259 -26.09 -4.16 10.58
N PRO A 260 -26.98 -5.15 10.66
CA PRO A 260 -26.57 -6.53 10.88
C PRO A 260 -25.80 -7.14 9.69
N LEU A 261 -25.78 -6.46 8.54
CA LEU A 261 -25.10 -6.95 7.31
C LEU A 261 -23.64 -6.53 7.21
N CYS A 262 -23.25 -5.42 7.84
CA CYS A 262 -21.88 -4.95 7.76
C CYS A 262 -21.46 -4.28 9.06
N SER A 263 -20.19 -4.46 9.39
CA SER A 263 -19.58 -3.85 10.56
C SER A 263 -18.19 -3.31 10.24
N ILE A 264 -17.72 -2.44 11.12
CA ILE A 264 -16.41 -1.81 10.97
C ILE A 264 -15.77 -1.60 12.33
N SER A 265 -14.45 -1.80 12.39
CA SER A 265 -13.65 -1.42 13.55
C SER A 265 -13.12 0.00 13.36
N LEU A 266 -13.72 0.99 14.01
CA LEU A 266 -13.25 2.38 13.93
C LEU A 266 -11.81 2.56 14.40
N ALA A 267 -11.37 1.74 15.35
CA ALA A 267 -9.99 1.77 15.85
C ALA A 267 -8.98 1.27 14.81
N ALA A 268 -9.42 0.52 13.80
CA ALA A 268 -8.57 0.04 12.72
C ALA A 268 -8.46 1.04 11.55
N VAL A 269 -9.27 2.09 11.51
CA VAL A 269 -9.25 3.12 10.45
C VAL A 269 -8.27 4.22 10.83
N GLU A 270 -7.03 4.03 10.43
CA GLU A 270 -5.94 4.99 10.73
C GLU A 270 -5.63 5.91 9.56
N THR A 271 -5.89 5.45 8.34
CA THR A 271 -5.49 6.15 7.11
C THR A 271 -6.62 6.19 6.09
N ASN A 272 -6.29 6.09 4.82
CA ASN A 272 -7.23 6.20 3.70
C ASN A 272 -7.86 4.87 3.28
N ILE A 273 -7.69 3.79 4.03
CA ILE A 273 -8.27 2.47 3.74
C ILE A 273 -9.26 2.10 4.83
N VAL A 274 -10.42 1.61 4.40
CA VAL A 274 -11.49 1.14 5.28
C VAL A 274 -11.84 -0.30 4.89
N MET A 275 -11.75 -1.21 5.85
CA MET A 275 -12.16 -2.60 5.70
C MET A 275 -13.56 -2.76 6.29
N VAL A 276 -14.53 -3.07 5.43
CA VAL A 276 -15.93 -3.30 5.81
C VAL A 276 -16.14 -4.80 5.93
N ASN A 277 -16.43 -5.29 7.13
CA ASN A 277 -16.76 -6.69 7.35
C ASN A 277 -18.21 -6.94 6.97
N VAL A 278 -18.43 -7.90 6.07
CA VAL A 278 -19.76 -8.34 5.65
C VAL A 278 -20.14 -9.54 6.51
N GLN A 279 -21.31 -9.46 7.13
CA GLN A 279 -21.80 -10.46 8.09
C GLN A 279 -22.86 -11.36 7.46
N GLY A 280 -22.85 -12.62 7.89
CA GLY A 280 -23.82 -13.61 7.39
C GLY A 280 -23.43 -14.23 6.04
N PRO A 281 -24.25 -15.17 5.56
CA PRO A 281 -23.97 -15.88 4.30
C PRO A 281 -24.35 -15.05 3.06
N TRP A 282 -25.16 -14.01 3.21
CA TRP A 282 -25.66 -13.15 2.14
C TRP A 282 -25.94 -11.72 2.65
N PRO A 283 -25.64 -10.68 1.85
CA PRO A 283 -24.90 -10.73 0.58
C PRO A 283 -23.43 -11.10 0.79
N SER A 284 -22.81 -11.75 -0.17
CA SER A 284 -21.36 -11.90 -0.20
C SER A 284 -20.67 -10.54 -0.45
N PRO A 285 -19.39 -10.36 -0.12
CA PRO A 285 -18.63 -9.15 -0.48
C PRO A 285 -18.72 -8.77 -1.95
N ALA A 286 -18.72 -9.76 -2.85
CA ALA A 286 -18.83 -9.53 -4.29
C ALA A 286 -20.23 -8.99 -4.66
N GLU A 287 -21.30 -9.59 -4.16
CA GLU A 287 -22.67 -9.13 -4.38
C GLU A 287 -22.91 -7.73 -3.80
N LEU A 288 -22.36 -7.45 -2.61
CA LEU A 288 -22.43 -6.11 -2.02
C LEU A 288 -21.74 -5.08 -2.93
N CYS A 289 -20.55 -5.40 -3.46
CA CYS A 289 -19.84 -4.53 -4.40
C CYS A 289 -20.62 -4.33 -5.71
N ASP A 290 -21.24 -5.36 -6.26
CA ASP A 290 -22.03 -5.27 -7.49
C ASP A 290 -23.28 -4.41 -7.27
N ARG A 291 -23.97 -4.55 -6.14
CA ARG A 291 -25.11 -3.68 -5.76
C ARG A 291 -24.70 -2.23 -5.55
N LEU A 292 -23.55 -1.98 -4.95
CA LEU A 292 -23.00 -0.63 -4.79
C LEU A 292 -22.63 0.00 -6.13
N ARG A 293 -22.21 -0.80 -7.11
CA ARG A 293 -21.91 -0.37 -8.47
C ARG A 293 -23.17 -0.09 -9.30
N ALA A 294 -24.20 -0.92 -9.14
CA ALA A 294 -25.45 -0.81 -9.89
C ALA A 294 -26.23 0.47 -9.53
N ILE A 295 -27.00 0.97 -10.48
CA ILE A 295 -27.91 2.11 -10.31
C ILE A 295 -29.32 1.58 -10.57
N SER A 296 -30.28 1.88 -9.68
CA SER A 296 -31.69 1.56 -9.85
C SER A 296 -32.57 2.81 -9.86
N GLU A 297 -33.73 2.75 -10.52
CA GLU A 297 -34.71 3.84 -10.51
C GLU A 297 -35.22 4.12 -9.10
N GLU A 298 -35.36 3.08 -8.29
CA GLU A 298 -35.78 3.18 -6.89
C GLU A 298 -34.77 3.94 -6.04
N GLU A 299 -33.48 3.67 -6.23
CA GLU A 299 -32.42 4.43 -5.58
C GLU A 299 -32.47 5.92 -5.94
N VAL A 300 -32.64 6.23 -7.22
CA VAL A 300 -32.73 7.60 -7.68
C VAL A 300 -33.96 8.30 -7.12
N ALA A 301 -35.09 7.59 -6.99
CA ALA A 301 -36.32 8.12 -6.38
C ALA A 301 -36.13 8.40 -4.87
N GLU A 302 -35.44 7.53 -4.12
CA GLU A 302 -35.24 7.66 -2.67
C GLU A 302 -34.11 8.65 -2.34
N THR A 303 -32.98 8.61 -3.06
CA THR A 303 -31.77 9.40 -2.75
C THR A 303 -31.64 10.70 -3.54
N GLY A 304 -32.43 10.87 -4.60
CA GLY A 304 -32.40 12.01 -5.51
C GLY A 304 -31.23 12.00 -6.48
N GLN A 305 -30.38 10.99 -6.49
CA GLN A 305 -29.17 10.92 -7.33
C GLN A 305 -28.82 9.48 -7.75
N ALA A 306 -28.32 9.33 -8.97
CA ALA A 306 -27.73 8.09 -9.46
C ALA A 306 -26.25 8.04 -9.00
N VAL A 307 -25.91 7.10 -8.12
CA VAL A 307 -24.55 6.95 -7.60
C VAL A 307 -24.02 5.55 -7.86
N SER A 308 -22.85 5.45 -8.48
CA SER A 308 -22.12 4.19 -8.65
C SER A 308 -20.87 4.22 -7.78
N VAL A 309 -20.73 3.26 -6.88
CA VAL A 309 -19.57 3.16 -5.98
C VAL A 309 -18.76 1.91 -6.31
N LEU A 310 -17.48 2.11 -6.63
CA LEU A 310 -16.56 1.05 -7.00
C LEU A 310 -15.72 0.66 -5.78
N LEU A 311 -16.04 -0.49 -5.18
CA LEU A 311 -15.28 -1.08 -4.10
C LEU A 311 -14.68 -2.42 -4.55
N LEU A 312 -13.81 -2.99 -3.73
CA LEU A 312 -13.11 -4.24 -4.02
C LEU A 312 -13.50 -5.31 -3.01
N PRO A 313 -14.06 -6.47 -3.43
CA PRO A 313 -14.14 -7.64 -2.57
C PRO A 313 -12.72 -8.06 -2.21
N TRP A 314 -12.38 -8.03 -0.92
CA TRP A 314 -11.01 -8.28 -0.45
C TRP A 314 -10.80 -9.72 0.01
N SER A 315 -11.76 -10.25 0.72
CA SER A 315 -11.76 -11.63 1.20
C SER A 315 -13.18 -12.20 1.15
N ALA A 316 -13.36 -13.42 1.64
CA ALA A 316 -14.68 -14.05 1.74
C ALA A 316 -15.69 -13.27 2.62
N GLN A 317 -15.20 -12.37 3.48
CA GLN A 317 -16.03 -11.63 4.44
C GLN A 317 -15.72 -10.13 4.50
N THR A 318 -14.90 -9.61 3.58
CA THR A 318 -14.45 -8.22 3.70
C THR A 318 -14.49 -7.50 2.35
N VAL A 319 -14.98 -6.27 2.37
CA VAL A 319 -14.90 -5.31 1.27
C VAL A 319 -13.90 -4.22 1.63
N ARG A 320 -13.04 -3.87 0.67
CA ARG A 320 -12.04 -2.81 0.82
C ARG A 320 -12.46 -1.55 0.10
N ALA A 321 -12.53 -0.46 0.84
CA ALA A 321 -12.74 0.90 0.34
C ALA A 321 -11.47 1.73 0.49
N VAL A 322 -11.10 2.51 -0.54
CA VAL A 322 -9.87 3.31 -0.55
C VAL A 322 -10.17 4.73 -1.01
N TRP A 323 -9.77 5.70 -0.20
CA TRP A 323 -9.85 7.12 -0.55
C TRP A 323 -8.59 7.60 -1.24
N HIS A 324 -8.77 8.54 -2.15
CA HIS A 324 -7.70 9.20 -2.88
C HIS A 324 -8.10 10.64 -3.23
N ARG A 325 -7.13 11.43 -3.66
CA ARG A 325 -7.27 12.88 -3.92
C ARG A 325 -8.47 13.34 -4.75
N ASN A 326 -9.06 12.47 -5.55
CA ASN A 326 -10.20 12.81 -6.41
C ASN A 326 -11.57 12.47 -5.78
N VAL A 327 -11.58 11.89 -4.56
CA VAL A 327 -12.79 11.64 -3.78
C VAL A 327 -13.00 12.79 -2.81
N SER A 328 -14.06 13.56 -3.00
CA SER A 328 -14.40 14.69 -2.15
C SER A 328 -15.21 14.25 -0.91
N ALA A 329 -15.41 15.16 0.05
CA ALA A 329 -16.30 14.93 1.18
C ALA A 329 -17.75 14.69 0.72
N ARG A 330 -18.19 15.35 -0.39
CA ARG A 330 -19.50 15.12 -1.00
C ARG A 330 -19.60 13.72 -1.58
N ASP A 331 -18.59 13.27 -2.33
CA ASP A 331 -18.56 11.92 -2.90
C ASP A 331 -18.58 10.86 -1.79
N THR A 332 -17.89 11.12 -0.68
CA THR A 332 -17.89 10.25 0.51
C THR A 332 -19.27 10.14 1.12
N GLU A 333 -19.99 11.25 1.24
CA GLU A 333 -21.37 11.25 1.76
C GLU A 333 -22.34 10.52 0.81
N LEU A 334 -22.18 10.71 -0.50
CA LEU A 334 -22.97 9.97 -1.49
C LEU A 334 -22.68 8.46 -1.42
N ALA A 335 -21.43 8.06 -1.28
CA ALA A 335 -21.07 6.65 -1.11
C ALA A 335 -21.65 6.04 0.18
N ARG A 336 -21.66 6.81 1.28
CA ARG A 336 -22.27 6.41 2.55
C ARG A 336 -23.79 6.17 2.39
N ARG A 337 -24.50 7.12 1.79
CA ARG A 337 -25.96 7.00 1.54
C ARG A 337 -26.27 5.83 0.61
N LYS A 338 -25.45 5.61 -0.40
CA LYS A 338 -25.59 4.45 -1.29
C LYS A 338 -25.47 3.14 -0.52
N LEU A 339 -24.48 3.03 0.37
CA LEU A 339 -24.30 1.83 1.18
C LEU A 339 -25.47 1.63 2.15
N GLU A 340 -25.98 2.69 2.77
CA GLU A 340 -27.17 2.67 3.62
C GLU A 340 -28.39 2.15 2.86
N PHE A 341 -28.65 2.69 1.67
CA PHE A 341 -29.74 2.23 0.79
C PHE A 341 -29.59 0.73 0.46
N VAL A 342 -28.40 0.31 0.00
CA VAL A 342 -28.14 -1.09 -0.36
C VAL A 342 -28.28 -2.02 0.84
N ALA A 343 -27.76 -1.63 2.01
CA ALA A 343 -27.88 -2.43 3.23
C ALA A 343 -29.35 -2.60 3.65
N LYS A 344 -30.16 -1.53 3.59
CA LYS A 344 -31.60 -1.59 3.87
C LYS A 344 -32.31 -2.54 2.91
N LYS A 345 -32.03 -2.45 1.59
CA LYS A 345 -32.63 -3.36 0.59
C LYS A 345 -32.25 -4.82 0.83
N CYS A 346 -31.00 -5.09 1.13
CA CYS A 346 -30.58 -6.45 1.47
C CYS A 346 -31.30 -6.97 2.73
N GLN A 347 -31.53 -6.14 3.73
CA GLN A 347 -32.29 -6.53 4.93
C GLN A 347 -33.75 -6.84 4.60
N GLU A 348 -34.42 -6.03 3.78
CA GLU A 348 -35.78 -6.25 3.30
C GLU A 348 -35.90 -7.58 2.53
N GLU A 349 -34.98 -7.85 1.61
CA GLU A 349 -34.94 -9.09 0.82
C GLU A 349 -34.68 -10.32 1.71
N LEU A 350 -33.82 -10.22 2.72
CA LEU A 350 -33.61 -11.29 3.73
C LEU A 350 -34.86 -11.59 4.51
N ALA A 351 -35.58 -10.55 4.99
CA ALA A 351 -36.79 -10.70 5.76
C ALA A 351 -37.91 -11.34 4.93
N LEU A 352 -37.94 -11.14 3.63
CA LEU A 352 -38.92 -11.70 2.71
C LEU A 352 -38.52 -13.08 2.14
N GLY A 353 -37.31 -13.57 2.44
CA GLY A 353 -36.76 -14.81 1.88
C GLY A 353 -36.47 -14.74 0.37
N LEU A 354 -36.29 -13.54 -0.17
CA LEU A 354 -36.06 -13.28 -1.61
C LEU A 354 -34.61 -13.32 -2.03
N HIS A 355 -33.71 -13.76 -1.16
CA HIS A 355 -32.27 -13.87 -1.47
C HIS A 355 -31.97 -15.21 -2.19
N PRO A 356 -30.95 -15.22 -3.09
CA PRO A 356 -30.49 -16.46 -3.69
C PRO A 356 -30.04 -17.45 -2.61
N MET A 357 -30.53 -18.69 -2.68
CA MET A 357 -30.03 -19.76 -1.81
C MET A 357 -28.52 -19.97 -2.16
N PRO A 358 -27.62 -20.12 -1.18
CA PRO A 358 -26.26 -20.51 -1.48
C PRO A 358 -26.29 -21.81 -2.32
N PRO A 359 -25.39 -21.95 -3.33
CA PRO A 359 -25.33 -23.18 -4.09
C PRO A 359 -25.19 -24.33 -3.09
N GLY A 360 -26.20 -25.21 -3.09
CA GLY A 360 -26.31 -26.30 -2.12
C GLY A 360 -24.99 -27.07 -2.05
N THR A 361 -24.55 -27.34 -0.85
CA THR A 361 -23.68 -28.45 -0.53
C THR A 361 -24.45 -29.70 -0.92
N GLY A 362 -24.49 -30.02 -2.21
CA GLY A 362 -24.94 -31.31 -2.73
C GLY A 362 -24.03 -32.37 -2.11
N GLY A 363 -24.51 -33.00 -1.10
CA GLY A 363 -23.94 -34.23 -0.56
C GLY A 363 -24.17 -35.39 -1.52
N PRO A 364 -23.64 -36.52 -1.15
CA PRO A 364 -22.48 -37.26 -1.68
C PRO A 364 -22.72 -37.93 -2.98
#